data_12093994449b3c9c281dc2d0c0f6a8ca
#
_entry.id   12093994449b3c9c281dc2d0c0f6a8ca
#
_cell.length_a   1.000
_cell.length_b   1.000
_cell.length_c   1.000
_cell.angle_alpha   90.00
_cell.angle_beta   90.00
_cell.angle_gamma   90.00
#
_symmetry.space_group_name_H-M   'P 1'
#
loop_
_entity.id
_entity.type
_entity.pdbx_description
1 polymer ?
#
loop_
_entity_poly.entity_id
_entity_poly.type
_entity_poly.pdbx_seq_one_letter_code
_entity_poly.pdbx_strand_id
1 'polypeptide(L)'
;LMKKVLFVGLLACVALSTAAKKKLAITMTGENLATLTQVTDNQEPCLDPFGGDNGSALFFSVRENGKYFNIYKKDNPFSAAMSQKTSGKNNNRTPCYNPATGKIAFSCRQDGASSADIYTMFDSKGKALSQITESTDAFEEYPSFNKEGNLLVYDKIQRSYYSKANFASFFGFGYSTIVVENSEIWLRNLKTGENVLLGNGYQPCFSPDGKRIAYVKYSSDAKSTSIWIMNIDGSEQVQLTDAKKGFALNPRWSPDGTRLVFQSSKKDKKDADLYVIDVDGNNLTQLTINKSYDGQPYWTTDGYIYFVSDRGNNVGNYQIWRFKYE
;
A
#
# COMPACT_ATOMS: atom_id res chain seq x y z
N LEU A 1 56.20 25.06 -41.49
CA LEU A 1 55.76 25.55 -40.14
C LEU A 1 54.42 24.90 -39.77
N MET A 2 54.47 23.75 -39.10
CA MET A 2 53.28 23.03 -38.61
C MET A 2 53.16 23.30 -37.09
N LYS A 3 52.07 23.96 -36.67
CA LYS A 3 51.71 24.10 -35.28
C LYS A 3 51.03 22.80 -34.78
N LYS A 4 51.68 22.11 -33.84
CA LYS A 4 51.08 21.02 -33.09
C LYS A 4 50.03 21.61 -32.08
N VAL A 5 48.79 21.23 -32.24
CA VAL A 5 47.74 21.49 -31.24
C VAL A 5 47.74 20.30 -30.25
N LEU A 6 48.06 20.58 -29.02
CA LEU A 6 48.04 19.63 -27.91
C LEU A 6 46.62 19.50 -27.40
N PHE A 7 45.95 18.35 -27.59
CA PHE A 7 44.68 18.02 -26.96
C PHE A 7 44.95 17.49 -25.58
N VAL A 8 44.65 18.31 -24.56
CA VAL A 8 44.64 17.84 -23.17
C VAL A 8 43.27 17.23 -22.95
N GLY A 9 43.20 15.91 -22.97
CA GLY A 9 42.01 15.17 -22.56
C GLY A 9 41.86 15.20 -21.06
N LEU A 10 40.81 15.89 -20.58
CA LEU A 10 40.40 15.86 -19.16
C LEU A 10 39.70 14.50 -18.93
N LEU A 11 40.42 13.55 -18.33
CA LEU A 11 39.83 12.31 -17.80
C LEU A 11 39.09 12.68 -16.52
N ALA A 12 37.77 12.83 -16.62
CA ALA A 12 36.93 12.88 -15.44
C ALA A 12 36.88 11.48 -14.81
N CYS A 13 37.67 11.23 -13.77
CA CYS A 13 37.49 10.09 -12.90
C CYS A 13 36.16 10.23 -12.21
N VAL A 14 35.13 9.52 -12.71
CA VAL A 14 33.93 9.24 -11.95
C VAL A 14 34.35 8.27 -10.84
N ALA A 15 34.61 8.80 -9.66
CA ALA A 15 34.73 8.00 -8.46
C ALA A 15 33.36 7.40 -8.16
N LEU A 16 33.14 6.17 -8.59
CA LEU A 16 32.08 5.32 -8.06
C LEU A 16 32.37 5.11 -6.58
N SER A 17 31.76 5.93 -5.72
CA SER A 17 31.72 5.66 -4.31
C SER A 17 30.90 4.38 -4.09
N THR A 18 31.60 3.27 -3.93
CA THR A 18 31.05 2.08 -3.31
C THR A 18 30.79 2.43 -1.84
N ALA A 19 29.68 3.11 -1.58
CA ALA A 19 29.17 3.22 -0.22
C ALA A 19 28.90 1.78 0.24
N ALA A 20 29.75 1.29 1.13
CA ALA A 20 29.53 0.01 1.80
C ALA A 20 28.14 0.06 2.39
N LYS A 21 27.21 -0.77 1.90
CA LYS A 21 25.83 -0.87 2.42
C LYS A 21 25.97 -1.17 3.91
N LYS A 22 25.75 -0.15 4.74
CA LYS A 22 25.75 -0.26 6.19
C LYS A 22 24.68 -1.29 6.54
N LYS A 23 25.08 -2.40 7.18
CA LYS A 23 24.14 -3.43 7.60
C LYS A 23 23.19 -2.76 8.59
N LEU A 24 21.96 -2.47 8.17
CA LEU A 24 20.96 -1.85 9.04
C LEU A 24 20.73 -2.77 10.24
N ALA A 25 21.03 -2.25 11.43
CA ALA A 25 20.63 -2.91 12.66
C ALA A 25 19.11 -2.75 12.80
N ILE A 26 18.39 -3.87 12.98
CA ILE A 26 16.95 -3.83 13.28
C ILE A 26 16.82 -3.59 14.77
N THR A 27 16.24 -2.45 15.13
CA THR A 27 15.87 -2.17 16.51
C THR A 27 14.51 -2.82 16.78
N MET A 28 14.40 -3.58 17.85
CA MET A 28 13.14 -4.17 18.29
C MET A 28 12.62 -3.30 19.44
N THR A 29 11.49 -2.63 19.26
CA THR A 29 10.83 -1.81 20.31
C THR A 29 9.73 -2.60 20.93
N GLY A 30 9.47 -3.74 20.96
CA GLY A 30 8.32 -4.44 21.55
C GLY A 30 6.97 -3.79 21.21
N GLU A 31 5.93 -4.56 21.22
CA GLU A 31 4.57 -4.04 20.99
C GLU A 31 4.20 -3.06 22.12
N ASN A 32 3.64 -1.91 21.76
CA ASN A 32 3.03 -1.02 22.75
C ASN A 32 1.67 -1.61 23.19
N LEU A 33 1.74 -2.65 24.02
CA LEU A 33 0.57 -3.38 24.50
C LEU A 33 -0.39 -2.49 25.32
N ALA A 34 0.11 -1.40 25.90
CA ALA A 34 -0.72 -0.48 26.71
C ALA A 34 -1.77 0.23 25.86
N THR A 35 -1.52 0.41 24.57
CA THR A 35 -2.46 1.08 23.64
C THR A 35 -3.03 0.15 22.58
N LEU A 36 -2.64 -1.13 22.58
CA LEU A 36 -3.12 -2.12 21.62
C LEU A 36 -4.61 -2.37 21.84
N THR A 37 -5.40 -2.12 20.81
CA THR A 37 -6.86 -2.23 20.87
C THR A 37 -7.41 -2.87 19.61
N GLN A 38 -8.33 -3.80 19.76
CA GLN A 38 -9.14 -4.34 18.66
C GLN A 38 -10.20 -3.30 18.27
N VAL A 39 -10.29 -3.00 16.97
CA VAL A 39 -11.19 -1.97 16.40
C VAL A 39 -12.45 -2.57 15.78
N THR A 40 -12.29 -3.74 15.15
CA THR A 40 -13.42 -4.51 14.60
C THR A 40 -13.51 -5.86 15.29
N ASP A 41 -14.74 -6.34 15.47
CA ASP A 41 -15.07 -7.63 16.06
C ASP A 41 -16.25 -8.23 15.28
N ASN A 42 -16.01 -8.52 14.00
CA ASN A 42 -17.02 -9.07 13.11
C ASN A 42 -16.83 -10.57 12.95
N GLN A 43 -17.91 -11.27 12.61
CA GLN A 43 -17.82 -12.68 12.24
C GLN A 43 -17.06 -12.89 10.92
N GLU A 44 -17.06 -11.88 10.05
CA GLU A 44 -16.38 -11.88 8.75
C GLU A 44 -15.12 -11.01 8.77
N PRO A 45 -14.10 -11.34 7.96
CA PRO A 45 -12.86 -10.58 7.88
C PRO A 45 -13.03 -9.11 7.54
N CYS A 46 -12.29 -8.25 8.26
CA CYS A 46 -12.14 -6.83 8.01
C CYS A 46 -10.72 -6.53 7.53
N LEU A 47 -10.57 -5.95 6.36
CA LEU A 47 -9.29 -5.76 5.67
C LEU A 47 -9.11 -4.31 5.18
N ASP A 48 -7.92 -3.98 4.70
CA ASP A 48 -7.60 -2.74 4.00
C ASP A 48 -7.95 -1.48 4.80
N PRO A 49 -7.50 -1.31 6.06
CA PRO A 49 -7.83 -0.13 6.85
C PRO A 49 -7.24 1.13 6.22
N PHE A 50 -8.03 2.19 6.18
CA PHE A 50 -7.64 3.52 5.75
C PHE A 50 -8.27 4.57 6.66
N GLY A 51 -7.44 5.37 7.35
CA GLY A 51 -7.92 6.42 8.22
C GLY A 51 -8.52 7.59 7.44
N GLY A 52 -9.62 8.11 7.93
CA GLY A 52 -10.21 9.36 7.48
C GLY A 52 -9.60 10.57 8.17
N ASP A 53 -10.35 11.67 8.17
CA ASP A 53 -9.92 12.94 8.75
C ASP A 53 -9.43 12.80 10.19
N ASN A 54 -8.19 13.21 10.44
CA ASN A 54 -7.59 13.34 11.78
C ASN A 54 -7.76 12.11 12.69
N GLY A 55 -7.78 10.91 12.11
CA GLY A 55 -7.98 9.67 12.87
C GLY A 55 -9.41 9.45 13.40
N SER A 56 -10.34 10.38 13.12
CA SER A 56 -11.72 10.32 13.61
C SER A 56 -12.57 9.26 12.91
N ALA A 57 -12.23 8.90 11.68
CA ALA A 57 -12.94 7.92 10.89
C ALA A 57 -12.01 6.83 10.37
N LEU A 58 -12.56 5.64 10.11
CA LEU A 58 -11.84 4.52 9.53
C LEU A 58 -12.69 3.92 8.40
N PHE A 59 -12.11 3.83 7.20
CA PHE A 59 -12.65 3.11 6.06
C PHE A 59 -11.98 1.74 5.96
N PHE A 60 -12.71 0.72 5.57
CA PHE A 60 -12.18 -0.64 5.46
C PHE A 60 -13.09 -1.53 4.60
N SER A 61 -12.56 -2.67 4.16
CA SER A 61 -13.31 -3.69 3.43
C SER A 61 -13.80 -4.77 4.38
N VAL A 62 -15.07 -5.17 4.28
CA VAL A 62 -15.64 -6.31 5.01
C VAL A 62 -16.05 -7.39 4.01
N ARG A 63 -15.64 -8.64 4.27
CA ARG A 63 -16.12 -9.78 3.50
C ARG A 63 -17.53 -10.15 3.98
N GLU A 64 -18.47 -10.23 3.07
CA GLU A 64 -19.87 -10.57 3.35
C GLU A 64 -20.22 -11.94 2.78
N ASN A 65 -20.90 -12.76 3.58
CA ASN A 65 -21.34 -14.09 3.19
C ASN A 65 -20.21 -15.00 2.66
N GLY A 66 -19.00 -14.82 3.17
CA GLY A 66 -17.82 -15.57 2.79
C GLY A 66 -17.35 -15.34 1.34
N LYS A 67 -17.92 -14.38 0.59
CA LYS A 67 -17.69 -14.26 -0.86
C LYS A 67 -17.36 -12.86 -1.36
N TYR A 68 -18.14 -11.84 -0.99
CA TYR A 68 -18.06 -10.50 -1.57
C TYR A 68 -17.44 -9.53 -0.58
N PHE A 69 -16.77 -8.50 -1.06
CA PHE A 69 -16.24 -7.43 -0.23
C PHE A 69 -17.00 -6.13 -0.47
N ASN A 70 -17.35 -5.46 0.61
CA ASN A 70 -17.94 -4.13 0.58
C ASN A 70 -17.20 -3.15 1.49
N ILE A 71 -17.21 -1.88 1.11
CA ILE A 71 -16.57 -0.80 1.86
C ILE A 71 -17.49 -0.37 3.00
N TYR A 72 -16.92 -0.28 4.19
CA TYR A 72 -17.55 0.20 5.40
C TYR A 72 -16.78 1.39 5.98
N LYS A 73 -17.45 2.16 6.80
CA LYS A 73 -16.87 3.27 7.57
C LYS A 73 -17.30 3.17 9.02
N LYS A 74 -16.38 3.40 9.95
CA LYS A 74 -16.61 3.78 11.33
C LYS A 74 -16.32 5.27 11.47
N ASP A 75 -17.30 6.06 11.91
CA ASP A 75 -17.09 7.49 12.20
C ASP A 75 -16.31 7.71 13.50
N ASN A 76 -16.33 6.71 14.38
CA ASN A 76 -15.53 6.63 15.58
C ASN A 76 -14.97 5.20 15.71
N PRO A 77 -13.65 5.00 15.70
CA PRO A 77 -13.05 3.68 15.83
C PRO A 77 -13.43 2.91 17.10
N PHE A 78 -13.81 3.61 18.16
CA PHE A 78 -14.24 3.00 19.43
C PHE A 78 -15.72 2.63 19.45
N SER A 79 -16.52 3.13 18.53
CA SER A 79 -17.94 2.79 18.42
C SER A 79 -18.11 1.40 17.80
N ALA A 80 -19.12 0.64 18.25
CA ALA A 80 -19.55 -0.57 17.56
C ALA A 80 -20.23 -0.24 16.21
N ALA A 81 -20.78 0.96 16.05
CA ALA A 81 -21.50 1.38 14.86
C ALA A 81 -20.57 1.53 13.66
N MET A 82 -20.99 0.97 12.54
CA MET A 82 -20.36 1.15 11.23
C MET A 82 -21.42 1.37 10.16
N SER A 83 -21.08 2.14 9.14
CA SER A 83 -21.95 2.42 8.00
C SER A 83 -21.42 1.77 6.74
N GLN A 84 -22.28 1.06 6.02
CA GLN A 84 -21.96 0.48 4.73
C GLN A 84 -21.93 1.57 3.64
N LYS A 85 -20.86 1.62 2.84
CA LYS A 85 -20.68 2.58 1.76
C LYS A 85 -20.95 1.99 0.40
N THR A 86 -20.58 0.74 0.17
CA THR A 86 -20.91 -0.01 -1.04
C THR A 86 -21.73 -1.24 -0.68
N SER A 87 -22.50 -1.75 -1.61
CA SER A 87 -23.36 -2.92 -1.41
C SER A 87 -23.42 -3.78 -2.68
N GLY A 88 -23.97 -4.99 -2.53
CA GLY A 88 -24.17 -5.91 -3.65
C GLY A 88 -23.13 -7.00 -3.74
N LYS A 89 -23.13 -7.71 -4.88
CA LYS A 89 -22.30 -8.90 -5.12
C LYS A 89 -20.97 -8.57 -5.79
N ASN A 90 -20.40 -7.40 -5.49
CA ASN A 90 -19.09 -6.98 -6.04
C ASN A 90 -17.96 -7.24 -5.02
N ASN A 91 -16.72 -7.20 -5.50
CA ASN A 91 -15.55 -7.16 -4.63
C ASN A 91 -15.01 -5.74 -4.62
N ASN A 92 -15.42 -4.96 -3.63
CA ASN A 92 -14.99 -3.58 -3.40
C ASN A 92 -13.90 -3.57 -2.34
N ARG A 93 -12.67 -3.21 -2.71
CA ARG A 93 -11.49 -3.33 -1.84
C ARG A 93 -10.57 -2.12 -1.90
N THR A 94 -9.59 -2.12 -1.00
CA THR A 94 -8.51 -1.13 -0.95
C THR A 94 -9.02 0.32 -0.97
N PRO A 95 -9.95 0.69 -0.04
CA PRO A 95 -10.46 2.05 0.00
C PRO A 95 -9.35 3.04 0.32
N CYS A 96 -9.40 4.22 -0.31
CA CYS A 96 -8.68 5.40 0.15
C CYS A 96 -9.62 6.60 0.17
N TYR A 97 -9.41 7.50 1.11
CA TYR A 97 -10.24 8.67 1.32
C TYR A 97 -9.41 9.95 1.17
N ASN A 98 -9.97 10.94 0.51
CA ASN A 98 -9.38 12.26 0.43
C ASN A 98 -10.26 13.29 1.16
N PRO A 99 -9.79 13.86 2.29
CA PRO A 99 -10.57 14.78 3.10
C PRO A 99 -10.85 16.11 2.41
N ALA A 100 -9.94 16.60 1.56
CA ALA A 100 -10.13 17.86 0.86
C ALA A 100 -11.31 17.84 -0.13
N THR A 101 -11.61 16.66 -0.68
CA THR A 101 -12.70 16.47 -1.65
C THR A 101 -13.90 15.70 -1.10
N GLY A 102 -13.74 15.01 0.03
CA GLY A 102 -14.74 14.09 0.58
C GLY A 102 -14.95 12.83 -0.28
N LYS A 103 -14.00 12.50 -1.18
CA LYS A 103 -14.10 11.34 -2.07
C LYS A 103 -13.45 10.11 -1.47
N ILE A 104 -14.08 8.97 -1.72
CA ILE A 104 -13.53 7.63 -1.50
C ILE A 104 -13.18 7.08 -2.88
N ALA A 105 -11.96 6.57 -3.08
CA ALA A 105 -11.62 5.71 -4.22
C ALA A 105 -11.42 4.28 -3.72
N PHE A 106 -11.73 3.31 -4.57
CA PHE A 106 -11.58 1.90 -4.26
C PHE A 106 -11.49 1.06 -5.54
N SER A 107 -10.90 -0.13 -5.46
CA SER A 107 -11.00 -1.10 -6.54
C SER A 107 -12.33 -1.83 -6.48
N CYS A 108 -12.95 -2.06 -7.62
CA CYS A 108 -14.21 -2.80 -7.75
C CYS A 108 -14.09 -3.85 -8.85
N ARG A 109 -14.26 -5.10 -8.45
CA ARG A 109 -14.51 -6.20 -9.39
C ARG A 109 -15.97 -6.56 -9.32
N GLN A 110 -16.70 -6.32 -10.41
CA GLN A 110 -18.11 -6.69 -10.52
C GLN A 110 -18.29 -8.21 -10.51
N ASP A 111 -19.45 -8.68 -10.03
CA ASP A 111 -19.75 -10.13 -10.02
C ASP A 111 -19.70 -10.70 -11.43
N GLY A 112 -18.92 -11.76 -11.61
CA GLY A 112 -18.68 -12.37 -12.91
C GLY A 112 -17.66 -11.66 -13.81
N ALA A 113 -17.18 -10.46 -13.44
CA ALA A 113 -16.17 -9.74 -14.21
C ALA A 113 -14.80 -10.42 -14.15
N SER A 114 -14.05 -10.27 -15.23
CA SER A 114 -12.71 -10.80 -15.40
C SER A 114 -11.61 -9.77 -15.11
N SER A 115 -12.00 -8.54 -14.78
CA SER A 115 -11.15 -7.38 -14.48
C SER A 115 -11.64 -6.68 -13.22
N ALA A 116 -10.81 -5.81 -12.68
CA ALA A 116 -11.19 -4.87 -11.62
C ALA A 116 -10.78 -3.46 -12.04
N ASP A 117 -11.61 -2.50 -11.74
CA ASP A 117 -11.43 -1.09 -12.08
C ASP A 117 -11.46 -0.22 -10.85
N ILE A 118 -10.91 0.99 -10.97
CA ILE A 118 -10.99 2.01 -9.92
C ILE A 118 -12.30 2.78 -10.05
N TYR A 119 -12.99 2.88 -8.93
CA TYR A 119 -14.21 3.67 -8.78
C TYR A 119 -14.01 4.76 -7.73
N THR A 120 -14.76 5.84 -7.86
CA THR A 120 -14.86 6.87 -6.83
C THR A 120 -16.31 7.13 -6.45
N MET A 121 -16.52 7.53 -5.20
CA MET A 121 -17.79 8.03 -4.69
C MET A 121 -17.55 9.10 -3.63
N PHE A 122 -18.57 9.88 -3.29
CA PHE A 122 -18.48 10.76 -2.13
C PHE A 122 -18.90 10.02 -0.85
N ASP A 123 -18.26 10.36 0.28
CA ASP A 123 -18.62 9.81 1.59
C ASP A 123 -20.04 10.21 2.02
N SER A 124 -20.50 11.38 1.61
CA SER A 124 -21.87 11.84 1.89
C SER A 124 -22.91 11.01 1.11
N LYS A 125 -24.03 10.67 1.77
CA LYS A 125 -25.14 9.90 1.19
C LYS A 125 -25.65 10.53 -0.12
N GLY A 126 -25.93 9.69 -1.13
CA GLY A 126 -26.66 10.05 -2.34
C GLY A 126 -25.83 10.63 -3.48
N LYS A 127 -24.50 10.59 -3.43
CA LYS A 127 -23.66 11.04 -4.55
C LYS A 127 -23.17 9.89 -5.41
N ALA A 128 -23.18 10.14 -6.73
CA ALA A 128 -22.98 9.14 -7.76
C ALA A 128 -21.64 8.38 -7.63
N LEU A 129 -21.73 7.07 -7.79
CA LEU A 129 -20.59 6.22 -8.08
C LEU A 129 -20.07 6.55 -9.48
N SER A 130 -18.77 6.78 -9.61
CA SER A 130 -18.11 7.08 -10.88
C SER A 130 -17.02 6.04 -11.13
N GLN A 131 -17.07 5.38 -12.28
CA GLN A 131 -15.97 4.55 -12.76
C GLN A 131 -14.87 5.46 -13.29
N ILE A 132 -13.65 5.25 -12.82
CA ILE A 132 -12.49 6.09 -13.15
C ILE A 132 -11.63 5.44 -14.22
N THR A 133 -11.49 4.13 -14.15
CA THR A 133 -10.76 3.34 -15.13
C THR A 133 -11.67 2.32 -15.75
N GLU A 134 -11.36 1.90 -16.96
CA GLU A 134 -12.13 0.89 -17.69
C GLU A 134 -11.16 -0.07 -18.37
N SER A 135 -11.03 -1.26 -17.82
CA SER A 135 -10.14 -2.29 -18.33
C SER A 135 -10.90 -3.59 -18.53
N THR A 136 -10.72 -4.22 -19.68
CA THR A 136 -11.35 -5.51 -19.99
C THR A 136 -10.44 -6.70 -19.65
N ASP A 137 -9.14 -6.45 -19.44
CA ASP A 137 -8.10 -7.46 -19.36
C ASP A 137 -7.06 -7.23 -18.25
N ALA A 138 -7.35 -6.31 -17.33
CA ALA A 138 -6.43 -6.01 -16.21
C ALA A 138 -7.19 -5.85 -14.89
N PHE A 139 -6.44 -5.99 -13.80
CA PHE A 139 -6.85 -5.64 -12.45
C PHE A 139 -6.17 -4.33 -12.07
N GLU A 140 -6.96 -3.33 -11.75
CA GLU A 140 -6.51 -2.02 -11.30
C GLU A 140 -6.89 -1.89 -9.83
N GLU A 141 -5.87 -1.77 -8.96
CA GLU A 141 -6.01 -1.90 -7.52
C GLU A 141 -5.18 -0.83 -6.77
N TYR A 142 -5.30 -0.79 -5.46
CA TYR A 142 -4.56 0.09 -4.54
C TYR A 142 -4.56 1.57 -4.93
N PRO A 143 -5.74 2.18 -5.15
CA PRO A 143 -5.80 3.61 -5.43
C PRO A 143 -5.28 4.44 -4.25
N SER A 144 -4.58 5.54 -4.56
CA SER A 144 -4.17 6.54 -3.56
C SER A 144 -4.29 7.93 -4.15
N PHE A 145 -4.98 8.82 -3.44
CA PHE A 145 -5.10 10.23 -3.82
C PHE A 145 -3.86 11.03 -3.41
N ASN A 146 -3.51 12.03 -4.20
CA ASN A 146 -2.66 13.11 -3.72
C ASN A 146 -3.44 14.00 -2.73
N LYS A 147 -2.75 14.90 -2.04
CA LYS A 147 -3.31 15.78 -1.01
C LYS A 147 -4.54 16.57 -1.50
N GLU A 148 -4.47 17.11 -2.71
CA GLU A 148 -5.52 17.92 -3.33
C GLU A 148 -6.70 17.09 -3.88
N GLY A 149 -6.55 15.78 -4.00
CA GLY A 149 -7.56 14.87 -4.53
C GLY A 149 -7.86 15.02 -6.02
N ASN A 150 -6.92 15.61 -6.78
CA ASN A 150 -7.01 15.76 -8.23
C ASN A 150 -6.16 14.77 -9.02
N LEU A 151 -5.25 14.07 -8.35
CA LEU A 151 -4.44 12.99 -8.92
C LEU A 151 -4.72 11.69 -8.15
N LEU A 152 -4.65 10.59 -8.87
CA LEU A 152 -4.81 9.24 -8.34
C LEU A 152 -3.67 8.36 -8.86
N VAL A 153 -2.90 7.74 -7.97
CA VAL A 153 -1.96 6.68 -8.33
C VAL A 153 -2.60 5.32 -8.03
N TYR A 154 -2.35 4.34 -8.86
CA TYR A 154 -2.86 2.97 -8.71
C TYR A 154 -1.93 1.98 -9.40
N ASP A 155 -2.04 0.70 -9.08
CA ASP A 155 -1.38 -0.34 -9.84
C ASP A 155 -2.30 -1.01 -10.85
N LYS A 156 -1.70 -1.56 -11.91
CA LYS A 156 -2.38 -2.28 -12.98
C LYS A 156 -1.65 -3.58 -13.30
N ILE A 157 -2.37 -4.68 -13.20
CA ILE A 157 -1.84 -6.03 -13.44
C ILE A 157 -2.62 -6.67 -14.58
N GLN A 158 -1.95 -7.06 -15.65
CA GLN A 158 -2.59 -7.72 -16.79
C GLN A 158 -3.19 -9.07 -16.39
N ARG A 159 -4.40 -9.35 -16.82
CA ARG A 159 -5.17 -10.57 -16.49
C ARG A 159 -4.41 -11.86 -16.83
N SER A 160 -3.68 -11.90 -17.95
CA SER A 160 -2.90 -13.06 -18.37
C SER A 160 -1.89 -13.52 -17.32
N TYR A 161 -1.45 -12.59 -16.48
CA TYR A 161 -0.57 -12.86 -15.34
C TYR A 161 -1.35 -13.21 -14.07
N TYR A 162 -2.52 -12.61 -13.88
CA TYR A 162 -3.37 -12.81 -12.69
C TYR A 162 -4.02 -14.20 -12.63
N SER A 163 -4.38 -14.78 -13.77
CA SER A 163 -5.04 -16.10 -13.86
C SER A 163 -4.17 -17.28 -13.41
N LYS A 164 -2.86 -17.09 -13.33
CA LYS A 164 -1.90 -18.09 -12.86
C LYS A 164 -1.61 -18.00 -11.36
N ALA A 165 -2.09 -16.94 -10.70
CA ALA A 165 -2.00 -16.79 -9.26
C ALA A 165 -3.12 -17.56 -8.59
N ASN A 166 -2.80 -18.49 -7.69
CA ASN A 166 -3.79 -19.10 -6.83
C ASN A 166 -4.51 -18.02 -6.01
N PHE A 167 -5.83 -18.08 -5.94
CA PHE A 167 -6.72 -17.14 -5.22
C PHE A 167 -6.34 -16.94 -3.74
N ALA A 168 -5.60 -17.86 -3.13
CA ALA A 168 -5.05 -17.76 -1.79
C ALA A 168 -4.02 -16.61 -1.63
N SER A 169 -3.46 -16.10 -2.72
CA SER A 169 -2.52 -14.99 -2.70
C SER A 169 -3.17 -13.61 -2.49
N PHE A 170 -4.48 -13.51 -2.67
CA PHE A 170 -5.25 -12.27 -2.50
C PHE A 170 -5.24 -11.72 -1.06
N PHE A 171 -4.98 -12.58 -0.09
CA PHE A 171 -4.96 -12.22 1.33
C PHE A 171 -3.56 -11.91 1.88
N GLY A 172 -2.56 -11.70 1.03
CA GLY A 172 -1.18 -11.47 1.47
C GLY A 172 -0.39 -12.74 1.75
N PHE A 173 -0.96 -13.92 1.50
CA PHE A 173 -0.34 -15.22 1.71
C PHE A 173 0.15 -15.83 0.38
N GLY A 174 1.24 -15.33 -0.16
CA GLY A 174 1.89 -15.91 -1.31
C GLY A 174 1.37 -15.41 -2.66
N TYR A 175 1.90 -14.31 -3.12
CA TYR A 175 1.74 -13.87 -4.50
C TYR A 175 2.44 -14.86 -5.43
N SER A 176 1.77 -15.29 -6.51
CA SER A 176 2.47 -15.96 -7.60
C SER A 176 3.45 -14.99 -8.22
N THR A 177 4.68 -15.40 -8.34
CA THR A 177 5.81 -14.67 -8.92
C THR A 177 5.48 -13.98 -10.25
N ILE A 178 4.63 -14.61 -11.06
CA ILE A 178 4.31 -14.15 -12.41
C ILE A 178 3.43 -12.91 -12.42
N VAL A 179 2.55 -12.76 -11.42
CA VAL A 179 1.57 -11.68 -11.36
C VAL A 179 2.23 -10.32 -11.22
N VAL A 180 3.35 -10.27 -10.56
CA VAL A 180 3.86 -9.01 -10.00
C VAL A 180 5.09 -8.48 -10.74
N GLU A 181 5.79 -9.32 -11.49
CA GLU A 181 6.82 -8.86 -12.45
C GLU A 181 6.23 -7.93 -13.52
N ASN A 182 4.94 -8.04 -13.77
CA ASN A 182 4.20 -7.31 -14.81
C ASN A 182 3.17 -6.35 -14.23
N SER A 183 3.32 -5.95 -12.98
CA SER A 183 2.52 -4.89 -12.39
C SER A 183 3.12 -3.53 -12.71
N GLU A 184 2.28 -2.62 -13.13
CA GLU A 184 2.62 -1.26 -13.54
C GLU A 184 2.01 -0.25 -12.58
N ILE A 185 2.71 0.87 -12.33
CA ILE A 185 2.18 2.00 -11.56
C ILE A 185 1.74 3.08 -12.53
N TRP A 186 0.50 3.48 -12.43
CA TRP A 186 -0.13 4.50 -13.25
C TRP A 186 -0.56 5.70 -12.42
N LEU A 187 -0.35 6.88 -12.97
CA LEU A 187 -0.84 8.16 -12.44
C LEU A 187 -1.96 8.67 -13.33
N ARG A 188 -3.11 8.96 -12.73
CA ARG A 188 -4.28 9.54 -13.42
C ARG A 188 -4.56 10.94 -12.93
N ASN A 189 -4.71 11.86 -13.86
CA ASN A 189 -5.28 13.17 -13.60
C ASN A 189 -6.81 13.08 -13.67
N LEU A 190 -7.48 13.31 -12.55
CA LEU A 190 -8.94 13.18 -12.45
C LEU A 190 -9.72 14.30 -13.12
N LYS A 191 -9.05 15.42 -13.48
CA LYS A 191 -9.68 16.55 -14.19
C LYS A 191 -9.60 16.37 -15.71
N THR A 192 -8.43 15.95 -16.21
CA THR A 192 -8.20 15.82 -17.66
C THR A 192 -8.49 14.40 -18.18
N GLY A 193 -8.48 13.41 -17.29
CA GLY A 193 -8.57 11.99 -17.65
C GLY A 193 -7.27 11.38 -18.17
N GLU A 194 -6.18 12.14 -18.18
CA GLU A 194 -4.87 11.69 -18.65
C GLU A 194 -4.29 10.64 -17.72
N ASN A 195 -3.66 9.61 -18.31
CA ASN A 195 -2.93 8.55 -17.61
C ASN A 195 -1.45 8.58 -18.00
N VAL A 196 -0.57 8.46 -17.02
CA VAL A 196 0.88 8.40 -17.20
C VAL A 196 1.40 7.13 -16.53
N LEU A 197 2.17 6.32 -17.29
CA LEU A 197 2.89 5.17 -16.74
C LEU A 197 4.14 5.68 -16.02
N LEU A 198 4.26 5.38 -14.72
CA LEU A 198 5.42 5.78 -13.90
C LEU A 198 6.51 4.70 -13.83
N GLY A 199 6.16 3.46 -14.08
CA GLY A 199 7.10 2.32 -14.07
C GLY A 199 6.49 1.04 -13.50
N ASN A 200 7.35 0.03 -13.33
CA ASN A 200 6.91 -1.25 -12.79
C ASN A 200 6.90 -1.24 -11.27
N GLY A 201 5.88 -1.82 -10.70
CA GLY A 201 5.69 -1.94 -9.26
C GLY A 201 4.22 -2.07 -8.89
N TYR A 202 3.92 -2.14 -7.60
CA TYR A 202 2.55 -2.29 -7.11
C TYR A 202 2.38 -1.72 -5.69
N GLN A 203 1.11 -1.64 -5.22
CA GLN A 203 0.72 -1.05 -3.94
C GLN A 203 1.25 0.39 -3.75
N PRO A 204 1.08 1.29 -4.73
CA PRO A 204 1.57 2.64 -4.60
C PRO A 204 0.79 3.45 -3.56
N CYS A 205 1.46 4.41 -2.92
CA CYS A 205 0.81 5.41 -2.08
C CYS A 205 1.53 6.74 -2.13
N PHE A 206 0.76 7.83 -2.23
CA PHE A 206 1.28 9.19 -2.17
C PHE A 206 1.84 9.55 -0.80
N SER A 207 2.93 10.31 -0.79
CA SER A 207 3.38 11.02 0.41
C SER A 207 2.36 12.09 0.83
N PRO A 208 2.33 12.49 2.11
CA PRO A 208 1.39 13.51 2.61
C PRO A 208 1.50 14.87 1.92
N ASP A 209 2.68 15.21 1.41
CA ASP A 209 2.94 16.43 0.63
C ASP A 209 2.61 16.29 -0.87
N GLY A 210 2.22 15.08 -1.32
CA GLY A 210 1.88 14.77 -2.71
C GLY A 210 3.04 14.77 -3.70
N LYS A 211 4.30 14.85 -3.25
CA LYS A 211 5.47 14.98 -4.13
C LYS A 211 6.16 13.66 -4.45
N ARG A 212 5.96 12.64 -3.63
CA ARG A 212 6.59 11.34 -3.76
C ARG A 212 5.57 10.22 -3.71
N ILE A 213 5.96 9.06 -4.22
CA ILE A 213 5.17 7.83 -4.20
C ILE A 213 6.05 6.73 -3.58
N ALA A 214 5.55 6.09 -2.51
CA ALA A 214 6.13 4.84 -2.02
C ALA A 214 5.42 3.67 -2.69
N TYR A 215 6.15 2.62 -3.01
CA TYR A 215 5.63 1.47 -3.74
C TYR A 215 6.48 0.23 -3.52
N VAL A 216 6.02 -0.90 -4.02
CA VAL A 216 6.70 -2.20 -3.91
C VAL A 216 7.27 -2.62 -5.25
N LYS A 217 8.50 -3.15 -5.24
CA LYS A 217 9.08 -3.89 -6.37
C LYS A 217 9.46 -5.30 -5.98
N TYR A 218 9.35 -6.21 -6.95
CA TYR A 218 9.95 -7.54 -6.84
C TYR A 218 11.46 -7.50 -7.10
N SER A 219 12.15 -8.44 -6.47
CA SER A 219 13.52 -8.76 -6.89
C SER A 219 13.52 -9.36 -8.30
N SER A 220 14.65 -9.26 -9.01
CA SER A 220 14.78 -9.79 -10.38
C SER A 220 14.56 -11.31 -10.48
N ASP A 221 14.73 -12.04 -9.37
CA ASP A 221 14.42 -13.47 -9.29
C ASP A 221 12.98 -13.75 -8.78
N ALA A 222 12.20 -12.70 -8.58
CA ALA A 222 10.82 -12.68 -8.11
C ALA A 222 10.55 -13.49 -6.83
N LYS A 223 11.57 -13.66 -5.98
CA LYS A 223 11.48 -14.44 -4.73
C LYS A 223 11.34 -13.56 -3.48
N SER A 224 11.36 -12.26 -3.63
CA SER A 224 11.27 -11.29 -2.55
C SER A 224 10.78 -9.95 -3.06
N THR A 225 10.39 -9.07 -2.15
CA THR A 225 9.94 -7.71 -2.46
C THR A 225 10.68 -6.68 -1.63
N SER A 226 10.72 -5.46 -2.13
CA SER A 226 11.31 -4.32 -1.43
C SER A 226 10.46 -3.08 -1.59
N ILE A 227 10.52 -2.21 -0.60
CA ILE A 227 9.89 -0.89 -0.63
C ILE A 227 10.82 0.07 -1.36
N TRP A 228 10.24 0.87 -2.24
CA TRP A 228 10.87 1.91 -3.02
C TRP A 228 10.14 3.23 -2.86
N ILE A 229 10.83 4.33 -3.12
CA ILE A 229 10.27 5.67 -3.26
C ILE A 229 10.67 6.23 -4.61
N MET A 230 9.79 7.01 -5.23
CA MET A 230 10.06 7.80 -6.44
C MET A 230 9.39 9.17 -6.34
N ASN A 231 9.82 10.11 -7.19
CA ASN A 231 9.09 11.34 -7.42
C ASN A 231 7.76 11.08 -8.14
N ILE A 232 6.85 12.04 -8.10
CA ILE A 232 5.53 11.95 -8.74
C ILE A 232 5.60 11.77 -10.28
N ASP A 233 6.69 12.16 -10.91
CA ASP A 233 6.95 11.98 -12.33
C ASP A 233 7.63 10.64 -12.68
N GLY A 234 7.83 9.76 -11.69
CA GLY A 234 8.50 8.47 -11.83
C GLY A 234 10.03 8.52 -11.76
N SER A 235 10.62 9.70 -11.61
CA SER A 235 12.07 9.88 -11.47
C SER A 235 12.58 9.54 -10.06
N GLU A 236 13.89 9.54 -9.87
CA GLU A 236 14.60 9.37 -8.59
C GLU A 236 14.15 8.13 -7.80
N GLN A 237 14.11 6.98 -8.45
CA GLN A 237 13.70 5.73 -7.83
C GLN A 237 14.76 5.22 -6.85
N VAL A 238 14.44 5.18 -5.56
CA VAL A 238 15.34 4.76 -4.48
C VAL A 238 14.77 3.57 -3.73
N GLN A 239 15.59 2.52 -3.57
CA GLN A 239 15.25 1.35 -2.78
C GLN A 239 15.50 1.60 -1.29
N LEU A 240 14.49 1.41 -0.44
CA LEU A 240 14.61 1.59 1.01
C LEU A 240 14.89 0.28 1.76
N THR A 241 14.24 -0.82 1.38
CA THR A 241 14.41 -2.09 2.08
C THR A 241 15.20 -3.10 1.26
N ASP A 242 15.91 -4.02 1.94
CA ASP A 242 16.70 -5.05 1.28
C ASP A 242 15.81 -6.20 0.81
N ALA A 243 15.71 -6.40 -0.50
CA ALA A 243 14.96 -7.49 -1.12
C ALA A 243 15.43 -8.90 -0.72
N LYS A 244 16.65 -9.06 -0.18
CA LYS A 244 17.18 -10.36 0.26
C LYS A 244 16.53 -10.89 1.53
N LYS A 245 15.81 -10.05 2.28
CA LYS A 245 15.28 -10.38 3.61
C LYS A 245 13.88 -10.95 3.64
N GLY A 246 13.22 -11.14 2.50
CA GLY A 246 11.86 -11.65 2.40
C GLY A 246 10.91 -10.70 1.68
N PHE A 247 9.67 -10.64 2.13
CA PHE A 247 8.64 -9.80 1.51
C PHE A 247 8.40 -8.55 2.35
N ALA A 248 8.49 -7.37 1.72
CA ALA A 248 8.10 -6.08 2.29
C ALA A 248 6.95 -5.54 1.43
N LEU A 249 5.78 -5.27 2.03
CA LEU A 249 4.51 -5.01 1.36
C LEU A 249 3.73 -3.90 2.06
N ASN A 250 2.73 -3.34 1.34
CA ASN A 250 1.78 -2.37 1.88
C ASN A 250 2.44 -1.16 2.57
N PRO A 251 3.34 -0.44 1.91
CA PRO A 251 3.93 0.77 2.48
C PRO A 251 2.88 1.84 2.72
N ARG A 252 2.99 2.55 3.86
CA ARG A 252 2.19 3.74 4.17
C ARG A 252 3.08 4.78 4.84
N TRP A 253 2.92 6.02 4.45
CA TRP A 253 3.66 7.13 4.99
C TRP A 253 3.22 7.48 6.41
N SER A 254 4.18 7.91 7.24
CA SER A 254 3.86 8.66 8.45
C SER A 254 3.22 10.00 8.07
N PRO A 255 2.38 10.58 8.92
CA PRO A 255 1.70 11.85 8.62
C PRO A 255 2.62 13.02 8.31
N ASP A 256 3.84 13.02 8.89
CA ASP A 256 4.88 14.03 8.65
C ASP A 256 5.72 13.75 7.38
N GLY A 257 5.52 12.61 6.72
CA GLY A 257 6.23 12.22 5.51
C GLY A 257 7.71 11.87 5.70
N THR A 258 8.15 11.63 6.94
CA THR A 258 9.55 11.32 7.26
C THR A 258 9.84 9.82 7.35
N ARG A 259 8.80 8.99 7.54
CA ARG A 259 8.91 7.55 7.75
C ARG A 259 7.86 6.78 6.93
N LEU A 260 8.10 5.49 6.77
CA LEU A 260 7.14 4.53 6.22
C LEU A 260 6.89 3.41 7.22
N VAL A 261 5.62 3.05 7.44
CA VAL A 261 5.21 1.80 8.04
C VAL A 261 4.89 0.79 6.94
N PHE A 262 5.27 -0.47 7.11
CA PHE A 262 5.03 -1.53 6.15
C PHE A 262 4.97 -2.89 6.84
N GLN A 263 4.39 -3.89 6.19
CA GLN A 263 4.48 -5.28 6.65
C GLN A 263 5.70 -5.96 6.05
N SER A 264 6.32 -6.86 6.82
CA SER A 264 7.38 -7.72 6.31
C SER A 264 7.25 -9.14 6.85
N SER A 265 7.51 -10.12 5.98
CA SER A 265 7.56 -11.53 6.34
C SER A 265 8.86 -12.16 5.85
N LYS A 266 9.38 -13.15 6.59
CA LYS A 266 10.50 -13.96 6.13
C LYS A 266 10.03 -14.93 5.04
N LYS A 267 10.96 -15.32 4.14
CA LYS A 267 10.69 -16.13 2.95
C LYS A 267 9.86 -17.41 3.19
N ASP A 268 9.95 -17.99 4.37
CA ASP A 268 9.34 -19.28 4.70
C ASP A 268 8.30 -19.16 5.82
N LYS A 269 7.89 -17.95 6.19
CA LYS A 269 6.94 -17.73 7.27
C LYS A 269 5.62 -17.18 6.75
N LYS A 270 4.52 -17.75 7.23
CA LYS A 270 3.15 -17.26 6.95
C LYS A 270 2.80 -16.05 7.80
N ASP A 271 3.55 -15.80 8.87
CA ASP A 271 3.41 -14.68 9.78
C ASP A 271 4.13 -13.45 9.18
N ALA A 272 3.46 -12.32 9.16
CA ALA A 272 4.02 -11.02 8.85
C ALA A 272 4.00 -10.15 10.09
N ASP A 273 5.01 -9.30 10.22
CA ASP A 273 5.11 -8.27 11.26
C ASP A 273 5.16 -6.87 10.67
N LEU A 274 4.83 -5.89 11.47
CA LEU A 274 4.93 -4.47 11.11
C LEU A 274 6.32 -3.93 11.38
N TYR A 275 6.78 -3.08 10.46
CA TYR A 275 8.07 -2.39 10.53
C TYR A 275 7.90 -0.91 10.20
N VAL A 276 8.79 -0.09 10.74
CA VAL A 276 8.96 1.32 10.36
C VAL A 276 10.38 1.54 9.88
N ILE A 277 10.54 2.40 8.89
CA ILE A 277 11.82 2.81 8.34
C ILE A 277 11.78 4.30 7.99
N ASP A 278 12.88 5.02 8.18
CA ASP A 278 13.02 6.39 7.71
C ASP A 278 13.12 6.46 6.18
N VAL A 279 12.68 7.55 5.58
CA VAL A 279 12.69 7.72 4.11
C VAL A 279 14.10 7.80 3.50
N ASP A 280 15.14 7.95 4.31
CA ASP A 280 16.54 7.83 3.91
C ASP A 280 17.07 6.37 3.97
N GLY A 281 16.21 5.43 4.38
CA GLY A 281 16.52 4.01 4.52
C GLY A 281 17.20 3.64 5.84
N ASN A 282 17.31 4.56 6.81
CA ASN A 282 17.86 4.31 8.13
C ASN A 282 16.79 3.89 9.16
N ASN A 283 17.20 3.59 10.38
CA ASN A 283 16.36 3.35 11.56
C ASN A 283 15.24 2.32 11.37
N LEU A 284 15.55 1.21 10.66
CA LEU A 284 14.59 0.12 10.50
C LEU A 284 14.23 -0.49 11.86
N THR A 285 12.97 -0.37 12.25
CA THR A 285 12.44 -0.80 13.54
C THR A 285 11.31 -1.80 13.35
N GLN A 286 11.35 -2.95 14.03
CA GLN A 286 10.24 -3.91 14.09
C GLN A 286 9.25 -3.49 15.19
N LEU A 287 7.98 -3.39 14.86
CA LEU A 287 6.93 -2.91 15.75
C LEU A 287 6.13 -4.05 16.39
N THR A 288 5.90 -5.14 15.67
CA THR A 288 5.16 -6.31 16.18
C THR A 288 6.04 -7.57 16.11
N ILE A 289 5.87 -8.49 17.07
CA ILE A 289 6.72 -9.67 17.25
C ILE A 289 5.93 -10.86 17.81
N ASN A 290 4.81 -11.17 17.22
CA ASN A 290 4.00 -12.32 17.65
C ASN A 290 3.89 -13.37 16.53
N LYS A 291 3.11 -14.44 16.78
CA LYS A 291 2.90 -15.52 15.79
C LYS A 291 1.70 -15.27 14.87
N SER A 292 1.01 -14.15 15.06
CA SER A 292 -0.12 -13.78 14.21
C SER A 292 0.37 -13.11 12.94
N TYR A 293 -0.48 -13.08 11.94
CA TYR A 293 -0.30 -12.18 10.82
C TYR A 293 -0.63 -10.74 11.26
N ASP A 294 0.32 -9.84 11.10
CA ASP A 294 0.13 -8.40 11.27
C ASP A 294 0.52 -7.70 9.96
N GLY A 295 -0.46 -7.11 9.29
CA GLY A 295 -0.25 -6.54 7.96
C GLY A 295 -1.21 -5.44 7.58
N GLN A 296 -1.09 -4.94 6.33
CA GLN A 296 -1.90 -3.86 5.80
C GLN A 296 -1.95 -2.63 6.72
N PRO A 297 -0.81 -2.08 7.15
CA PRO A 297 -0.80 -0.98 8.10
C PRO A 297 -1.36 0.31 7.48
N TYR A 298 -1.89 1.19 8.33
CA TYR A 298 -2.21 2.58 8.01
C TYR A 298 -1.85 3.48 9.20
N TRP A 299 -1.12 4.58 8.94
CA TRP A 299 -0.68 5.51 9.98
C TRP A 299 -1.53 6.79 9.95
N THR A 300 -2.20 7.09 11.06
CA THR A 300 -3.09 8.24 11.19
C THR A 300 -2.41 9.46 11.82
N THR A 301 -2.94 10.63 11.58
CA THR A 301 -2.40 11.91 12.08
C THR A 301 -2.46 12.06 13.60
N ASP A 302 -3.29 11.29 14.28
CA ASP A 302 -3.36 11.23 15.75
C ASP A 302 -2.35 10.24 16.36
N GLY A 303 -1.43 9.71 15.53
CA GLY A 303 -0.31 8.86 15.95
C GLY A 303 -0.66 7.38 16.12
N TYR A 304 -1.84 6.93 15.67
CA TYR A 304 -2.15 5.50 15.68
C TYR A 304 -1.74 4.80 14.38
N ILE A 305 -1.22 3.58 14.53
CA ILE A 305 -1.06 2.64 13.44
C ILE A 305 -2.18 1.63 13.52
N TYR A 306 -3.06 1.64 12.51
CA TYR A 306 -4.08 0.62 12.28
C TYR A 306 -3.50 -0.49 11.43
N PHE A 307 -3.90 -1.72 11.68
CA PHE A 307 -3.41 -2.87 10.93
C PHE A 307 -4.40 -4.05 11.00
N VAL A 308 -4.26 -4.97 10.09
CA VAL A 308 -5.01 -6.21 10.04
C VAL A 308 -4.26 -7.29 10.79
N SER A 309 -4.95 -8.03 11.67
CA SER A 309 -4.36 -9.14 12.41
C SER A 309 -5.38 -10.25 12.68
N ASP A 310 -4.89 -11.48 12.73
CA ASP A 310 -5.63 -12.65 13.20
C ASP A 310 -5.28 -13.04 14.66
N ARG A 311 -4.77 -12.07 15.44
CA ARG A 311 -4.41 -12.24 16.86
C ARG A 311 -5.62 -12.51 17.76
N GLY A 312 -5.34 -13.04 18.94
CA GLY A 312 -6.37 -13.37 19.92
C GLY A 312 -7.11 -14.66 19.56
N ASN A 313 -8.43 -14.67 19.67
CA ASN A 313 -9.27 -15.81 19.33
C ASN A 313 -9.69 -15.82 17.84
N ASN A 314 -9.10 -14.95 17.04
CA ASN A 314 -9.49 -14.70 15.65
C ASN A 314 -8.67 -15.48 14.63
N VAL A 315 -8.03 -16.56 14.99
CA VAL A 315 -7.16 -17.33 14.07
C VAL A 315 -7.90 -17.64 12.77
N GLY A 316 -7.39 -17.09 11.66
CA GLY A 316 -8.01 -17.18 10.33
C GLY A 316 -9.17 -16.22 10.08
N ASN A 317 -9.62 -15.45 11.08
CA ASN A 317 -10.58 -14.36 10.91
C ASN A 317 -9.89 -13.02 11.18
N TYR A 318 -9.48 -12.35 10.13
CA TYR A 318 -8.72 -11.12 10.17
C TYR A 318 -9.58 -9.95 10.64
N GLN A 319 -9.11 -9.24 11.69
CA GLN A 319 -9.76 -8.06 12.25
C GLN A 319 -8.81 -6.87 12.23
N ILE A 320 -9.35 -5.66 12.35
CA ILE A 320 -8.56 -4.44 12.43
C ILE A 320 -8.22 -4.18 13.89
N TRP A 321 -6.92 -3.93 14.11
CA TRP A 321 -6.33 -3.56 15.38
C TRP A 321 -5.60 -2.23 15.24
N ARG A 322 -5.27 -1.61 16.34
CA ARG A 322 -4.44 -0.41 16.38
C ARG A 322 -3.61 -0.33 17.64
N PHE A 323 -2.52 0.40 17.56
CA PHE A 323 -1.77 0.87 18.72
C PHE A 323 -1.22 2.26 18.45
N LYS A 324 -0.90 3.00 19.53
CA LYS A 324 -0.27 4.31 19.40
C LYS A 324 1.23 4.16 19.21
N TYR A 325 1.79 4.86 18.23
CA TYR A 325 3.21 4.91 17.95
C TYR A 325 3.68 6.36 17.95
N GLU A 326 4.65 6.68 18.82
CA GLU A 326 5.19 8.04 19.04
C GLU A 326 6.47 8.27 18.25
#